data_e6e6fdab84b6a1f26777d6243992aeba
#
_entry.id   e6e6fdab84b6a1f26777d6243992aeba
#
_cell.length_a   1.000
_cell.length_b   1.000
_cell.length_c   1.000
_cell.angle_alpha   90.00
_cell.angle_beta   90.00
_cell.angle_gamma   90.00
#
_symmetry.space_group_name_H-M   'P 1'
#
loop_
_entity.id
_entity.type
_entity.pdbx_description
1 polymer ?
#
loop_
_entity_poly.entity_id
_entity_poly.type
_entity_poly.pdbx_seq_one_letter_code
_entity_poly.pdbx_strand_id
1 'polypeptide(L)'
;TGADLFIPYKVYQELEGFDPMFFMYCEEVDWQYRMAINGYKRLIISEPEIIHLEGGSDPSQSSAWSFNRMKNIFTSKLYYIKKHNKYSAYICFRFFYLGLWIPLILLRKDLFTNKLKLIQLLFTKNI
;
A
#
# COMPACT_ATOMS: atom_id res chain seq x y z
N THR A 1 -8.51 -8.61 1.37
CA THR A 1 -8.31 -7.28 1.97
C THR A 1 -7.92 -7.43 3.43
N GLY A 2 -7.33 -6.41 4.06
CA GLY A 2 -7.04 -6.41 5.49
C GLY A 2 -8.28 -6.27 6.39
N ALA A 3 -9.46 -6.02 5.81
CA ALA A 3 -10.69 -5.78 6.54
C ALA A 3 -11.26 -7.03 7.26
N ASP A 4 -10.91 -8.22 6.77
CA ASP A 4 -11.43 -9.51 7.23
C ASP A 4 -10.35 -10.59 7.31
N LEU A 5 -9.24 -10.26 7.92
CA LEU A 5 -8.09 -11.15 8.03
C LEU A 5 -8.08 -11.84 9.40
N PHE A 6 -8.37 -13.15 9.41
CA PHE A 6 -8.30 -13.98 10.61
C PHE A 6 -6.96 -14.69 10.69
N ILE A 7 -6.29 -14.55 11.83
CA ILE A 7 -4.92 -14.98 12.01
C ILE A 7 -4.79 -15.70 13.35
N PRO A 8 -4.22 -16.93 13.41
CA PRO A 8 -3.89 -17.55 14.66
C PRO A 8 -2.85 -16.70 15.41
N TYR A 9 -3.09 -16.46 16.70
CA TYR A 9 -2.23 -15.61 17.54
C TYR A 9 -0.76 -16.05 17.54
N LYS A 10 -0.52 -17.37 17.53
CA LYS A 10 0.84 -17.92 17.43
C LYS A 10 1.56 -17.46 16.16
N VAL A 11 0.88 -17.47 15.01
CA VAL A 11 1.45 -17.02 13.73
C VAL A 11 1.72 -15.53 13.75
N TYR A 12 0.81 -14.77 14.39
CA TYR A 12 0.98 -13.32 14.55
C TYR A 12 2.24 -13.00 15.36
N GLN A 13 2.47 -13.70 16.48
CA GLN A 13 3.67 -13.53 17.30
C GLN A 13 4.94 -13.98 16.59
N GLU A 14 4.92 -15.14 15.95
CA GLU A 14 6.08 -15.73 15.26
C GLU A 14 6.57 -14.86 14.09
N LEU A 15 5.65 -14.21 13.39
CA LEU A 15 5.96 -13.30 12.28
C LEU A 15 5.97 -11.82 12.68
N GLU A 16 6.00 -11.50 13.98
CA GLU A 16 6.12 -10.14 14.51
C GLU A 16 5.02 -9.16 14.04
N GLY A 17 3.83 -9.68 13.73
CA GLY A 17 2.68 -8.87 13.37
C GLY A 17 2.86 -8.03 12.09
N PHE A 18 2.20 -6.87 12.05
CA PHE A 18 2.33 -5.90 10.96
C PHE A 18 3.60 -5.07 11.12
N ASP A 19 4.28 -4.80 9.99
CA ASP A 19 5.42 -3.90 9.97
C ASP A 19 4.96 -2.44 10.14
N PRO A 20 5.39 -1.73 11.20
CA PRO A 20 4.94 -0.37 11.50
C PRO A 20 5.37 0.68 10.44
N MET A 21 6.27 0.33 9.54
CA MET A 21 6.65 1.20 8.42
C MET A 21 5.52 1.34 7.39
N PHE A 22 4.54 0.43 7.39
CA PHE A 22 3.32 0.60 6.62
C PHE A 22 2.26 1.32 7.45
N PHE A 23 2.15 2.63 7.27
CA PHE A 23 1.10 3.38 7.97
C PHE A 23 -0.30 3.01 7.48
N MET A 24 -0.47 2.84 6.17
CA MET A 24 -1.71 2.43 5.53
C MET A 24 -1.43 1.92 4.13
N TYR A 25 -2.14 0.87 3.72
CA TYR A 25 -1.96 0.11 2.47
C TYR A 25 -0.67 -0.74 2.44
N CYS A 26 -0.79 -1.92 1.89
CA CYS A 26 0.26 -2.94 1.78
C CYS A 26 0.70 -3.60 3.10
N GLU A 27 0.23 -3.18 4.28
CA GLU A 27 0.51 -3.83 5.56
C GLU A 27 0.05 -5.28 5.56
N GLU A 28 -1.17 -5.54 5.10
CA GLU A 28 -1.73 -6.88 4.99
C GLU A 28 -1.07 -7.70 3.86
N VAL A 29 -0.64 -7.02 2.80
CA VAL A 29 0.06 -7.67 1.68
C VAL A 29 1.46 -8.12 2.10
N ASP A 30 2.20 -7.27 2.81
CA ASP A 30 3.50 -7.57 3.39
C ASP A 30 3.40 -8.77 4.33
N TRP A 31 2.42 -8.72 5.23
CA TRP A 31 2.26 -9.76 6.22
C TRP A 31 1.86 -11.10 5.60
N GLN A 32 0.92 -11.10 4.65
CA GLN A 32 0.55 -12.30 3.89
C GLN A 32 1.71 -12.86 3.05
N TYR A 33 2.57 -11.99 2.53
CA TYR A 33 3.78 -12.43 1.84
C TYR A 33 4.74 -13.11 2.80
N ARG A 34 4.99 -12.53 3.99
CA ARG A 34 5.83 -13.16 5.03
C ARG A 34 5.26 -14.50 5.48
N MET A 35 3.95 -14.64 5.65
CA MET A 35 3.31 -15.93 5.91
C MET A 35 3.61 -16.94 4.80
N ALA A 36 3.45 -16.54 3.55
CA ALA A 36 3.65 -17.44 2.40
C ALA A 36 5.08 -17.99 2.30
N ILE A 37 6.09 -17.13 2.49
CA ILE A 37 7.51 -17.57 2.43
C ILE A 37 7.92 -18.42 3.65
N ASN A 38 7.18 -18.34 4.76
CA ASN A 38 7.35 -19.19 5.93
C ASN A 38 6.46 -20.45 5.90
N GLY A 39 5.86 -20.76 4.75
CA GLY A 39 5.12 -22.02 4.52
C GLY A 39 3.69 -22.03 5.06
N TYR A 40 3.16 -20.92 5.55
CA TYR A 40 1.77 -20.85 6.00
C TYR A 40 0.80 -20.80 4.82
N LYS A 41 -0.27 -21.58 4.93
CA LYS A 41 -1.37 -21.60 3.94
C LYS A 41 -2.35 -20.47 4.22
N ARG A 42 -2.89 -19.90 3.15
CA ARG A 42 -3.96 -18.90 3.19
C ARG A 42 -5.21 -19.52 2.61
N LEU A 43 -6.32 -19.37 3.28
CA LEU A 43 -7.62 -19.89 2.87
C LEU A 43 -8.61 -18.75 2.73
N ILE A 44 -9.50 -18.84 1.77
CA ILE A 44 -10.68 -17.98 1.67
C ILE A 44 -11.83 -18.77 2.25
N ILE A 45 -12.53 -18.17 3.20
CA ILE A 45 -13.73 -18.74 3.85
C ILE A 45 -14.94 -18.00 3.28
N SER A 46 -15.93 -18.71 2.80
CA SER A 46 -17.11 -18.14 2.13
C SER A 46 -18.29 -17.84 3.05
N GLU A 47 -18.27 -18.39 4.27
CA GLU A 47 -19.43 -18.31 5.18
C GLU A 47 -19.53 -17.02 6.01
N PRO A 48 -18.42 -16.47 6.56
CA PRO A 48 -18.52 -15.20 7.29
C PRO A 48 -18.65 -14.03 6.32
N GLU A 49 -19.69 -13.23 6.49
CA GLU A 49 -19.88 -11.98 5.75
C GLU A 49 -19.62 -10.78 6.66
N ILE A 50 -18.86 -9.81 6.19
CA ILE A 50 -18.65 -8.53 6.84
C ILE A 50 -19.03 -7.39 5.92
N ILE A 51 -19.52 -6.30 6.50
CA ILE A 51 -19.74 -5.05 5.77
C ILE A 51 -18.52 -4.15 5.98
N HIS A 52 -17.73 -3.96 4.93
CA HIS A 52 -16.60 -3.05 4.96
C HIS A 52 -17.00 -1.66 4.47
N LEU A 53 -17.10 -0.70 5.41
CA LEU A 53 -17.39 0.69 5.10
C LEU A 53 -16.10 1.41 4.64
N GLU A 54 -15.90 1.51 3.34
CA GLU A 54 -14.74 2.22 2.78
C GLU A 54 -14.69 3.68 3.25
N GLY A 55 -13.49 4.14 3.64
CA GLY A 55 -13.27 5.52 4.08
C GLY A 55 -13.72 5.84 5.50
N GLY A 56 -14.21 4.83 6.27
CA GLY A 56 -14.68 5.04 7.65
C GLY A 56 -13.59 5.47 8.64
N SER A 57 -12.33 5.13 8.38
CA SER A 57 -11.21 5.44 9.27
C SER A 57 -10.63 6.86 9.08
N ASP A 58 -10.83 7.49 7.92
CA ASP A 58 -10.34 8.85 7.65
C ASP A 58 -11.17 9.54 6.58
N PRO A 59 -12.09 10.45 6.96
CA PRO A 59 -12.92 11.20 6.01
C PRO A 59 -12.10 12.01 4.98
N SER A 60 -10.87 12.43 5.31
CA SER A 60 -9.98 13.14 4.38
C SER A 60 -9.51 12.25 3.23
N GLN A 61 -9.65 10.93 3.35
CA GLN A 61 -9.30 9.94 2.34
C GLN A 61 -10.50 9.38 1.58
N SER A 62 -11.70 9.92 1.81
CA SER A 62 -12.94 9.49 1.15
C SER A 62 -12.87 9.61 -0.38
N SER A 63 -12.14 10.58 -0.90
CA SER A 63 -11.86 10.67 -2.33
C SER A 63 -10.72 9.75 -2.74
N ALA A 64 -10.95 8.92 -3.77
CA ALA A 64 -9.92 8.05 -4.36
C ALA A 64 -8.63 8.79 -4.75
N TRP A 65 -8.70 10.11 -4.92
CA TRP A 65 -7.63 10.98 -5.37
C TRP A 65 -7.20 12.03 -4.35
N SER A 66 -7.57 11.87 -3.08
CA SER A 66 -7.06 12.80 -2.05
C SER A 66 -5.53 12.68 -1.97
N PHE A 67 -4.85 13.79 -1.67
CA PHE A 67 -3.39 13.82 -1.56
C PHE A 67 -2.89 12.82 -0.51
N ASN A 68 -3.53 12.75 0.65
CA ASN A 68 -3.14 11.85 1.73
C ASN A 68 -3.27 10.37 1.32
N ARG A 69 -4.38 10.01 0.66
CA ARG A 69 -4.57 8.65 0.14
C ARG A 69 -3.50 8.29 -0.89
N MET A 70 -3.24 9.16 -1.86
CA MET A 70 -2.21 8.92 -2.89
C MET A 70 -0.81 8.84 -2.28
N LYS A 71 -0.50 9.70 -1.31
CA LYS A 71 0.75 9.65 -0.56
C LYS A 71 0.93 8.28 0.09
N ASN A 72 -0.04 7.82 0.87
CA ASN A 72 0.05 6.53 1.56
C ASN A 72 0.20 5.36 0.58
N ILE A 73 -0.59 5.34 -0.50
CA ILE A 73 -0.48 4.31 -1.55
C ILE A 73 0.92 4.31 -2.18
N PHE A 74 1.46 5.48 -2.54
CA PHE A 74 2.77 5.56 -3.21
C PHE A 74 3.90 5.13 -2.28
N THR A 75 3.92 5.65 -1.07
CA THR A 75 4.97 5.33 -0.10
C THR A 75 4.96 3.86 0.27
N SER A 76 3.79 3.31 0.58
CA SER A 76 3.66 1.90 0.96
C SER A 76 4.02 0.94 -0.17
N LYS A 77 3.58 1.22 -1.41
CA LYS A 77 3.97 0.38 -2.57
C LYS A 77 5.46 0.41 -2.84
N LEU A 78 6.08 1.59 -2.81
CA LEU A 78 7.53 1.71 -3.03
C LEU A 78 8.31 1.02 -1.91
N TYR A 79 7.89 1.18 -0.65
CA TYR A 79 8.50 0.50 0.48
C TYR A 79 8.36 -1.03 0.35
N TYR A 80 7.18 -1.54 0.01
CA TYR A 80 6.94 -2.97 -0.20
C TYR A 80 7.89 -3.57 -1.26
N ILE A 81 8.01 -2.91 -2.41
CA ILE A 81 8.90 -3.38 -3.47
C ILE A 81 10.37 -3.33 -3.04
N LYS A 82 10.79 -2.27 -2.35
CA LYS A 82 12.15 -2.12 -1.84
C LYS A 82 12.48 -3.20 -0.79
N LYS A 83 11.53 -3.53 0.08
CA LYS A 83 11.68 -4.51 1.15
C LYS A 83 11.84 -5.95 0.63
N HIS A 84 11.06 -6.31 -0.38
CA HIS A 84 10.93 -7.70 -0.82
C HIS A 84 11.64 -8.04 -2.12
N ASN A 85 12.30 -7.08 -2.76
CA ASN A 85 12.94 -7.30 -4.05
C ASN A 85 14.38 -6.76 -4.09
N LYS A 86 15.12 -7.17 -5.11
CA LYS A 86 16.47 -6.61 -5.37
C LYS A 86 16.35 -5.11 -5.70
N TYR A 87 17.38 -4.35 -5.35
CA TYR A 87 17.42 -2.91 -5.60
C TYR A 87 17.20 -2.55 -7.09
N SER A 88 17.69 -3.35 -8.02
CA SER A 88 17.44 -3.17 -9.44
C SER A 88 15.95 -3.24 -9.79
N ALA A 89 15.22 -4.19 -9.23
CA ALA A 89 13.77 -4.31 -9.42
C ALA A 89 13.02 -3.11 -8.84
N TYR A 90 13.44 -2.62 -7.66
CA TYR A 90 12.91 -1.38 -7.07
C TYR A 90 13.10 -0.18 -8.00
N ILE A 91 14.30 -0.02 -8.58
CA ILE A 91 14.58 1.08 -9.52
C ILE A 91 13.73 0.96 -10.78
N CYS A 92 13.65 -0.23 -11.41
CA CYS A 92 12.79 -0.46 -12.57
C CYS A 92 11.32 -0.15 -12.27
N PHE A 93 10.81 -0.65 -11.13
CA PHE A 93 9.45 -0.38 -10.70
C PHE A 93 9.21 1.12 -10.50
N ARG A 94 10.15 1.83 -9.90
CA ARG A 94 10.06 3.27 -9.67
C ARG A 94 9.94 4.04 -10.99
N PHE A 95 10.78 3.74 -12.00
CA PHE A 95 10.69 4.36 -13.32
C PHE A 95 9.37 4.04 -14.02
N PHE A 96 8.94 2.79 -14.01
CA PHE A 96 7.64 2.41 -14.55
C PHE A 96 6.50 3.16 -13.87
N TYR A 97 6.57 3.26 -12.55
CA TYR A 97 5.55 3.92 -11.75
C TYR A 97 5.49 5.43 -12.02
N LEU A 98 6.65 6.09 -12.18
CA LEU A 98 6.74 7.49 -12.60
C LEU A 98 6.13 7.68 -14.00
N GLY A 99 6.49 6.84 -14.97
CA GLY A 99 5.99 6.90 -16.34
C GLY A 99 4.48 6.75 -16.44
N LEU A 100 3.88 5.92 -15.56
CA LEU A 100 2.44 5.72 -15.51
C LEU A 100 1.71 6.89 -14.81
N TRP A 101 2.21 7.33 -13.66
CA TRP A 101 1.47 8.27 -12.81
C TRP A 101 1.66 9.74 -13.19
N ILE A 102 2.81 10.14 -13.73
CA ILE A 102 3.02 11.54 -14.14
C ILE A 102 2.00 11.97 -15.20
N PRO A 103 1.80 11.24 -16.32
CA PRO A 103 0.78 11.60 -17.30
C PRO A 103 -0.63 11.65 -16.70
N LEU A 104 -0.99 10.68 -15.86
CA LEU A 104 -2.31 10.64 -15.20
C LEU A 104 -2.53 11.85 -14.28
N ILE A 105 -1.52 12.27 -13.52
CA ILE A 105 -1.59 13.46 -12.66
C ILE A 105 -1.73 14.73 -13.52
N LEU A 106 -0.99 14.82 -14.62
CA LEU A 106 -1.03 16.00 -15.51
C LEU A 106 -2.39 16.16 -16.21
N LEU A 107 -3.02 15.06 -16.58
CA LEU A 107 -4.34 15.05 -17.25
C LEU A 107 -5.51 15.41 -16.31
N ARG A 108 -5.30 15.42 -14.99
CA ARG A 108 -6.35 15.75 -14.03
C ARG A 108 -6.73 17.24 -14.07
N LYS A 109 -7.98 17.52 -13.70
CA LYS A 109 -8.52 18.90 -13.58
C LYS A 109 -8.30 19.54 -12.21
N ASP A 110 -7.30 19.04 -11.44
CA ASP A 110 -7.00 19.55 -10.10
C ASP A 110 -6.21 20.85 -10.14
N LEU A 111 -6.18 21.55 -8.99
CA LEU A 111 -5.32 22.70 -8.79
C LEU A 111 -3.85 22.36 -9.04
N PHE A 112 -3.13 23.24 -9.73
CA PHE A 112 -1.72 23.05 -10.08
C PHE A 112 -0.83 22.73 -8.87
N THR A 113 -1.08 23.36 -7.73
CA THR A 113 -0.38 23.10 -6.46
C THR A 113 -0.49 21.65 -6.00
N ASN A 114 -1.64 21.00 -6.16
CA ASN A 114 -1.85 19.62 -5.80
C ASN A 114 -1.10 18.67 -6.76
N LYS A 115 -1.06 19.00 -8.05
CA LYS A 115 -0.27 18.25 -9.04
C LYS A 115 1.21 18.28 -8.72
N LEU A 116 1.76 19.45 -8.40
CA LEU A 116 3.16 19.58 -8.01
C LEU A 116 3.50 18.75 -6.77
N LYS A 117 2.67 18.81 -5.72
CA LYS A 117 2.86 18.01 -4.51
C LYS A 117 2.87 16.51 -4.80
N LEU A 118 1.96 16.02 -5.66
CA LEU A 118 1.91 14.61 -6.06
C LEU A 118 3.14 14.20 -6.88
N ILE A 119 3.58 15.04 -7.79
CA ILE A 119 4.79 14.80 -8.58
C ILE A 119 6.03 14.80 -7.67
N GLN A 120 6.18 15.76 -6.77
CA GLN A 120 7.28 15.80 -5.81
C GLN A 120 7.33 14.54 -4.95
N LEU A 121 6.17 14.03 -4.53
CA LEU A 121 6.07 12.79 -3.76
C LEU A 121 6.69 11.60 -4.51
N LEU A 122 6.47 11.49 -5.84
CA LEU A 122 7.03 10.43 -6.65
C LEU A 122 8.57 10.45 -6.71
N PHE A 123 9.18 11.62 -6.51
CA PHE A 123 10.64 11.81 -6.50
C PHE A 123 11.27 11.73 -5.10
N THR A 124 10.48 11.59 -4.05
CA THR A 124 11.01 11.50 -2.68
C THR A 124 11.93 10.28 -2.54
N LYS A 125 13.18 10.52 -2.06
CA LYS A 125 14.18 9.47 -1.89
C LYS A 125 14.03 8.65 -0.61
N ASN A 126 13.37 9.19 0.39
CA ASN A 126 13.26 8.62 1.73
C ASN A 126 11.99 7.76 1.85
N ILE A 127 12.06 6.57 1.29
CA ILE A 127 11.13 5.47 1.54
C ILE A 127 11.94 4.23 1.87
#